data_eea92eabc6dcb8904a697a70238b53e2
#
_entry.id   eea92eabc6dcb8904a697a70238b53e2
#
_cell.length_a   1.000
_cell.length_b   1.000
_cell.length_c   1.000
_cell.angle_alpha   90.00
_cell.angle_beta   90.00
_cell.angle_gamma   90.00
#
_symmetry.space_group_name_H-M   'P 1'
#
loop_
_entity.id
_entity.type
_entity.pdbx_description
1 polymer ?
#
loop_
_entity_poly.entity_id
_entity_poly.type
_entity_poly.pdbx_seq_one_letter_code
_entity_poly.pdbx_strand_id
1 'polypeptide(L)'
;MSDAVLNQFTQAVEEEKVSTGRRFKVGIIGTGWIAEAHIESYLDMDDVDIVAMADLIPGKAEKFAARYNKDGRLDNVHFYKNHEELIDNEPELDAVSVCTYNMTHAECTIYSLKHGVNVLLEKPMCVTTEEAVEICKAEKESGKLLSIGFQPRNDENMKMVKKIVQSGELGKIYYIQTGGGRRRGIPNSTFIEKKTAGIGAMGDIGCYSLDVVLNAIGYPKPLTVTGYTSNFFGTNPKYNNPNDAARFNVEDFAAAFVRLDGGIVLDFRIAWAMHPDTPGDTIIFGTEGALRIPSTECWNGEMSGPMTIYHDVAGEQVQTVVPLIENSGKGLFYKKCRSFLDAIANGDPAPIPSSQILYNQAIIDHIIKSAELGKEVEVVIPEI
;
A
#
# COMPACT_ATOMS: atom_id res chain seq x y z
N MET A 1 -41.56 11.00 -2.18
CA MET A 1 -40.32 11.52 -1.59
C MET A 1 -39.18 10.48 -1.54
N SER A 2 -39.29 9.36 -2.27
CA SER A 2 -38.24 8.29 -2.27
C SER A 2 -37.25 8.38 -3.44
N ASP A 3 -37.62 8.98 -4.56
CA ASP A 3 -36.77 8.90 -5.77
C ASP A 3 -35.68 9.98 -5.85
N ALA A 4 -35.83 11.10 -5.15
CA ALA A 4 -34.84 12.17 -5.16
C ALA A 4 -33.59 11.86 -4.33
N VAL A 5 -33.73 11.02 -3.29
CA VAL A 5 -32.59 10.59 -2.44
C VAL A 5 -31.80 9.47 -3.12
N LEU A 6 -32.48 8.53 -3.80
CA LEU A 6 -31.84 7.45 -4.54
C LEU A 6 -31.05 7.96 -5.76
N ASN A 7 -31.54 9.01 -6.44
CA ASN A 7 -30.85 9.60 -7.58
C ASN A 7 -29.56 10.38 -7.22
N GLN A 8 -29.37 10.79 -5.96
CA GLN A 8 -28.12 11.38 -5.51
C GLN A 8 -26.97 10.35 -5.36
N PHE A 9 -27.30 9.06 -5.27
CA PHE A 9 -26.33 7.98 -5.16
C PHE A 9 -26.03 7.29 -6.50
N THR A 10 -26.78 7.57 -7.55
CA THR A 10 -26.66 6.92 -8.87
C THR A 10 -26.00 7.78 -9.95
N GLN A 11 -25.64 9.02 -9.66
CA GLN A 11 -24.72 9.74 -10.54
C GLN A 11 -23.30 9.18 -10.31
N ALA A 12 -22.98 8.12 -11.07
CA ALA A 12 -21.60 7.86 -11.44
C ALA A 12 -21.10 9.16 -12.08
N VAL A 13 -20.22 9.87 -11.39
CA VAL A 13 -19.43 10.92 -12.02
C VAL A 13 -18.61 10.16 -13.07
N GLU A 14 -18.99 10.27 -14.34
CA GLU A 14 -18.06 10.00 -15.43
C GLU A 14 -16.89 10.93 -15.16
N GLU A 15 -15.77 10.37 -14.72
CA GLU A 15 -14.50 11.10 -14.65
C GLU A 15 -14.24 11.57 -16.07
N GLU A 16 -14.52 12.86 -16.35
CA GLU A 16 -14.11 13.50 -17.59
C GLU A 16 -12.62 13.23 -17.75
N LYS A 17 -12.27 12.49 -18.80
CA LYS A 17 -10.88 12.36 -19.25
C LYS A 17 -10.38 13.77 -19.53
N VAL A 18 -9.70 14.38 -18.59
CA VAL A 18 -8.96 15.61 -18.85
C VAL A 18 -7.76 15.20 -19.69
N SER A 19 -7.96 15.19 -21.00
CA SER A 19 -6.88 15.08 -21.97
C SER A 19 -6.09 16.39 -21.91
N THR A 20 -4.99 16.37 -21.15
CA THR A 20 -4.09 17.54 -21.09
C THR A 20 -3.34 17.77 -22.40
N GLY A 21 -3.48 16.89 -23.39
CA GLY A 21 -2.67 16.87 -24.63
C GLY A 21 -1.19 16.55 -24.39
N ARG A 22 -0.80 16.28 -23.12
CA ARG A 22 0.56 15.95 -22.72
C ARG A 22 0.76 14.43 -22.83
N ARG A 23 1.90 14.03 -23.38
CA ARG A 23 2.38 12.63 -23.28
C ARG A 23 3.39 12.54 -22.16
N PHE A 24 3.27 11.48 -21.35
CA PHE A 24 4.18 11.21 -20.24
C PHE A 24 5.26 10.22 -20.67
N LYS A 25 6.51 10.54 -20.38
CA LYS A 25 7.65 9.63 -20.51
C LYS A 25 7.90 8.95 -19.16
N VAL A 26 7.68 7.65 -19.07
CA VAL A 26 7.83 6.89 -17.82
C VAL A 26 8.93 5.85 -17.91
N GLY A 27 9.63 5.66 -16.80
CA GLY A 27 10.59 4.58 -16.59
C GLY A 27 10.08 3.55 -15.59
N ILE A 28 10.58 2.31 -15.68
CA ILE A 28 10.30 1.23 -14.72
C ILE A 28 11.61 0.75 -14.12
N ILE A 29 11.75 0.87 -12.80
CA ILE A 29 12.91 0.41 -12.04
C ILE A 29 12.53 -0.88 -11.30
N GLY A 30 13.15 -1.99 -11.66
CA GLY A 30 12.79 -3.33 -11.19
C GLY A 30 11.69 -3.96 -12.04
N THR A 31 12.02 -5.09 -12.70
CA THR A 31 11.13 -5.83 -13.61
C THR A 31 10.67 -7.15 -12.99
N GLY A 32 10.24 -7.06 -11.71
CA GLY A 32 9.66 -8.16 -10.95
C GLY A 32 8.17 -8.35 -11.21
N TRP A 33 7.54 -9.19 -10.37
CA TRP A 33 6.12 -9.51 -10.49
C TRP A 33 5.21 -8.27 -10.44
N ILE A 34 5.44 -7.33 -9.54
CA ILE A 34 4.57 -6.16 -9.43
C ILE A 34 4.69 -5.20 -10.61
N ALA A 35 5.84 -5.18 -11.27
CA ALA A 35 6.04 -4.39 -12.49
C ALA A 35 5.12 -4.81 -13.63
N GLU A 36 4.59 -6.05 -13.62
CA GLU A 36 3.61 -6.55 -14.59
C GLU A 36 2.33 -5.69 -14.54
N ALA A 37 1.84 -5.38 -13.35
CA ALA A 37 0.65 -4.54 -13.19
C ALA A 37 0.90 -3.08 -13.62
N HIS A 38 2.13 -2.57 -13.45
CA HIS A 38 2.48 -1.22 -13.89
C HIS A 38 2.60 -1.13 -15.41
N ILE A 39 3.33 -2.06 -16.05
CA ILE A 39 3.50 -2.04 -17.50
C ILE A 39 2.16 -2.21 -18.24
N GLU A 40 1.31 -3.13 -17.76
CA GLU A 40 -0.03 -3.31 -18.32
C GLU A 40 -0.89 -2.06 -18.16
N SER A 41 -0.83 -1.40 -17.00
CA SER A 41 -1.54 -0.15 -16.77
C SER A 41 -1.07 0.96 -17.70
N TYR A 42 0.24 1.14 -17.88
CA TYR A 42 0.79 2.17 -18.76
C TYR A 42 0.53 1.88 -20.25
N LEU A 43 0.61 0.63 -20.68
CA LEU A 43 0.26 0.22 -22.03
C LEU A 43 -1.24 0.39 -22.35
N ASP A 44 -2.10 0.44 -21.36
CA ASP A 44 -3.53 0.71 -21.48
C ASP A 44 -3.87 2.23 -21.50
N MET A 45 -2.84 3.10 -21.44
CA MET A 45 -2.96 4.56 -21.52
C MET A 45 -2.40 5.07 -22.84
N ASP A 46 -3.20 5.86 -23.57
CA ASP A 46 -2.82 6.39 -24.89
C ASP A 46 -1.80 7.55 -24.80
N ASP A 47 -1.73 8.21 -23.65
CA ASP A 47 -0.90 9.38 -23.37
C ASP A 47 0.40 9.05 -22.62
N VAL A 48 0.79 7.76 -22.55
CA VAL A 48 2.00 7.30 -21.84
C VAL A 48 2.95 6.58 -22.79
N ASP A 49 4.20 6.97 -22.76
CA ASP A 49 5.33 6.30 -23.41
C ASP A 49 6.25 5.70 -22.34
N ILE A 50 6.40 4.37 -22.32
CA ILE A 50 7.42 3.71 -21.52
C ILE A 50 8.74 3.82 -22.29
N VAL A 51 9.68 4.64 -21.80
CA VAL A 51 10.92 4.95 -22.52
C VAL A 51 12.13 4.19 -21.98
N ALA A 52 12.09 3.73 -20.73
CA ALA A 52 13.24 3.10 -20.09
C ALA A 52 12.84 2.03 -19.08
N MET A 53 13.68 1.00 -18.94
CA MET A 53 13.57 -0.02 -17.89
C MET A 53 14.95 -0.36 -17.31
N ALA A 54 15.00 -0.60 -15.99
CA ALA A 54 16.22 -1.04 -15.31
C ALA A 54 15.98 -2.28 -14.46
N ASP A 55 16.93 -3.22 -14.46
CA ASP A 55 16.96 -4.35 -13.52
C ASP A 55 18.42 -4.76 -13.26
N LEU A 56 18.75 -5.10 -12.01
CA LEU A 56 20.09 -5.53 -11.61
C LEU A 56 20.50 -6.88 -12.23
N ILE A 57 19.52 -7.68 -12.68
CA ILE A 57 19.78 -8.98 -13.30
C ILE A 57 19.94 -8.76 -14.83
N PRO A 58 21.13 -9.00 -15.39
CA PRO A 58 21.37 -8.79 -16.83
C PRO A 58 20.37 -9.51 -17.73
N GLY A 59 19.82 -8.82 -18.71
CA GLY A 59 18.87 -9.34 -19.69
C GLY A 59 17.45 -9.58 -19.15
N LYS A 60 17.17 -9.25 -17.88
CA LYS A 60 15.84 -9.44 -17.29
C LYS A 60 14.86 -8.36 -17.75
N ALA A 61 15.28 -7.10 -17.82
CA ALA A 61 14.45 -6.01 -18.29
C ALA A 61 14.06 -6.19 -19.78
N GLU A 62 14.99 -6.62 -20.62
CA GLU A 62 14.73 -6.91 -22.04
C GLU A 62 13.74 -8.07 -22.22
N LYS A 63 13.91 -9.16 -21.45
CA LYS A 63 12.96 -10.29 -21.46
C LYS A 63 11.59 -9.89 -20.94
N PHE A 64 11.54 -9.01 -19.96
CA PHE A 64 10.30 -8.48 -19.43
C PHE A 64 9.57 -7.64 -20.49
N ALA A 65 10.25 -6.67 -21.11
CA ALA A 65 9.68 -5.86 -22.19
C ALA A 65 9.17 -6.69 -23.35
N ALA A 66 9.95 -7.69 -23.78
CA ALA A 66 9.57 -8.58 -24.90
C ALA A 66 8.26 -9.36 -24.67
N ARG A 67 7.90 -9.67 -23.41
CA ARG A 67 6.62 -10.33 -23.08
C ARG A 67 5.41 -9.43 -23.31
N TYR A 68 5.59 -8.11 -23.15
CA TYR A 68 4.51 -7.12 -23.22
C TYR A 68 4.48 -6.33 -24.53
N ASN A 69 5.51 -6.43 -25.35
CA ASN A 69 5.62 -5.73 -26.64
C ASN A 69 4.81 -6.43 -27.74
N LYS A 70 3.49 -6.34 -27.68
CA LYS A 70 2.59 -6.99 -28.65
C LYS A 70 2.26 -6.13 -29.86
N ASP A 71 2.41 -4.83 -29.75
CA ASP A 71 2.00 -3.81 -30.71
C ASP A 71 3.12 -2.85 -31.13
N GLY A 72 4.37 -3.13 -30.72
CA GLY A 72 5.54 -2.31 -31.03
C GLY A 72 5.73 -1.09 -30.15
N ARG A 73 4.88 -0.86 -29.14
CA ARG A 73 5.00 0.31 -28.23
C ARG A 73 6.27 0.29 -27.39
N LEU A 74 6.94 -0.86 -27.27
CA LEU A 74 8.18 -1.02 -26.50
C LEU A 74 9.43 -1.20 -27.39
N ASP A 75 9.33 -1.00 -28.71
CA ASP A 75 10.46 -1.19 -29.64
C ASP A 75 11.63 -0.23 -29.38
N ASN A 76 11.34 0.94 -28.84
CA ASN A 76 12.33 1.99 -28.58
C ASN A 76 12.66 2.16 -27.09
N VAL A 77 12.35 1.19 -26.24
CA VAL A 77 12.65 1.23 -24.82
C VAL A 77 14.16 1.03 -24.61
N HIS A 78 14.77 1.88 -23.80
CA HIS A 78 16.16 1.75 -23.40
C HIS A 78 16.27 0.86 -22.14
N PHE A 79 17.33 0.08 -22.05
CA PHE A 79 17.55 -0.86 -20.93
C PHE A 79 18.83 -0.51 -20.19
N TYR A 80 18.73 -0.48 -18.86
CA TYR A 80 19.80 -0.07 -17.97
C TYR A 80 20.03 -1.13 -16.88
N LYS A 81 21.23 -1.18 -16.33
CA LYS A 81 21.57 -2.18 -15.30
C LYS A 81 21.10 -1.79 -13.90
N ASN A 82 20.83 -0.51 -13.66
CA ASN A 82 20.36 0.00 -12.35
C ASN A 82 19.59 1.31 -12.53
N HIS A 83 19.03 1.80 -11.43
CA HIS A 83 18.24 3.03 -11.39
C HIS A 83 19.07 4.27 -11.70
N GLU A 84 20.33 4.31 -11.25
CA GLU A 84 21.23 5.46 -11.48
C GLU A 84 21.47 5.65 -12.96
N GLU A 85 21.88 4.59 -13.66
CA GLU A 85 22.08 4.66 -15.12
C GLU A 85 20.80 5.05 -15.86
N LEU A 86 19.64 4.55 -15.45
CA LEU A 86 18.36 4.93 -16.05
C LEU A 86 18.10 6.42 -15.88
N ILE A 87 18.19 6.94 -14.66
CA ILE A 87 17.90 8.34 -14.37
C ILE A 87 18.89 9.27 -15.04
N ASP A 88 20.18 8.95 -15.03
CA ASP A 88 21.24 9.82 -15.58
C ASP A 88 21.20 9.91 -17.12
N ASN A 89 20.71 8.87 -17.80
CA ASN A 89 20.68 8.83 -19.26
C ASN A 89 19.30 9.17 -19.88
N GLU A 90 18.25 9.36 -19.05
CA GLU A 90 16.91 9.73 -19.52
C GLU A 90 16.46 11.11 -18.96
N PRO A 91 17.04 12.20 -19.42
CA PRO A 91 16.80 13.54 -18.85
C PRO A 91 15.37 14.07 -19.09
N GLU A 92 14.60 13.42 -19.96
CA GLU A 92 13.23 13.81 -20.30
C GLU A 92 12.15 13.01 -19.55
N LEU A 93 12.55 12.18 -18.56
CA LEU A 93 11.59 11.43 -17.76
C LEU A 93 10.66 12.34 -16.95
N ASP A 94 9.36 12.12 -17.12
CA ASP A 94 8.35 12.73 -16.26
C ASP A 94 8.24 12.01 -14.92
N ALA A 95 8.34 10.67 -14.96
CA ALA A 95 8.15 9.84 -13.77
C ALA A 95 8.82 8.46 -13.91
N VAL A 96 9.04 7.83 -12.75
CA VAL A 96 9.43 6.41 -12.65
C VAL A 96 8.51 5.64 -11.73
N SER A 97 8.27 4.37 -12.07
CA SER A 97 7.72 3.38 -11.14
C SER A 97 8.87 2.60 -10.50
N VAL A 98 8.97 2.65 -9.16
CA VAL A 98 9.93 1.86 -8.39
C VAL A 98 9.24 0.57 -7.95
N CYS A 99 9.62 -0.55 -8.57
CA CYS A 99 9.04 -1.90 -8.43
C CYS A 99 10.11 -2.93 -8.00
N THR A 100 11.08 -2.49 -7.22
CA THR A 100 12.23 -3.28 -6.79
C THR A 100 11.93 -4.13 -5.55
N TYR A 101 12.98 -4.65 -4.92
CA TYR A 101 12.87 -5.24 -3.57
C TYR A 101 12.69 -4.14 -2.53
N ASN A 102 11.96 -4.44 -1.44
CA ASN A 102 11.71 -3.45 -0.38
C ASN A 102 12.99 -2.79 0.14
N MET A 103 14.07 -3.58 0.26
CA MET A 103 15.39 -3.10 0.73
C MET A 103 16.03 -2.03 -0.16
N THR A 104 15.60 -1.89 -1.41
CA THR A 104 16.14 -0.90 -2.34
C THR A 104 15.14 0.21 -2.68
N HIS A 105 13.95 0.20 -2.08
CA HIS A 105 12.92 1.21 -2.28
C HIS A 105 13.42 2.62 -1.94
N ALA A 106 14.07 2.77 -0.77
CA ALA A 106 14.56 4.06 -0.31
C ALA A 106 15.64 4.62 -1.24
N GLU A 107 16.64 3.82 -1.58
CA GLU A 107 17.75 4.21 -2.45
C GLU A 107 17.25 4.68 -3.82
N CYS A 108 16.44 3.84 -4.51
CA CYS A 108 15.90 4.17 -5.83
C CYS A 108 15.02 5.42 -5.81
N THR A 109 14.18 5.56 -4.78
CA THR A 109 13.25 6.69 -4.64
C THR A 109 13.99 8.00 -4.37
N ILE A 110 14.91 8.01 -3.40
CA ILE A 110 15.69 9.19 -3.02
C ILE A 110 16.54 9.66 -4.20
N TYR A 111 17.18 8.72 -4.92
CA TYR A 111 17.98 9.08 -6.10
C TYR A 111 17.12 9.75 -7.18
N SER A 112 15.98 9.13 -7.52
CA SER A 112 15.07 9.67 -8.55
C SER A 112 14.54 11.05 -8.20
N LEU A 113 14.09 11.26 -6.96
CA LEU A 113 13.60 12.56 -6.48
C LEU A 113 14.69 13.64 -6.56
N LYS A 114 15.90 13.35 -6.07
CA LYS A 114 17.04 14.29 -6.10
C LYS A 114 17.47 14.67 -7.51
N HIS A 115 17.21 13.82 -8.51
CA HIS A 115 17.48 14.11 -9.92
C HIS A 115 16.28 14.69 -10.67
N GLY A 116 15.24 15.11 -9.94
CA GLY A 116 14.13 15.87 -10.49
C GLY A 116 13.05 15.04 -11.17
N VAL A 117 12.96 13.73 -10.88
CA VAL A 117 11.97 12.81 -11.44
C VAL A 117 10.87 12.50 -10.40
N ASN A 118 9.60 12.53 -10.83
CA ASN A 118 8.48 12.13 -9.98
C ASN A 118 8.46 10.60 -9.77
N VAL A 119 8.00 10.12 -8.63
CA VAL A 119 8.11 8.71 -8.27
C VAL A 119 6.76 8.11 -7.86
N LEU A 120 6.39 7.00 -8.49
CA LEU A 120 5.39 6.06 -7.98
C LEU A 120 6.13 4.89 -7.35
N LEU A 121 6.16 4.87 -6.01
CA LEU A 121 6.88 3.85 -5.24
C LEU A 121 5.94 2.73 -4.82
N GLU A 122 6.29 1.48 -5.09
CA GLU A 122 5.52 0.33 -4.57
C GLU A 122 5.59 0.21 -3.05
N LYS A 123 4.56 -0.42 -2.50
CA LYS A 123 4.47 -0.73 -1.06
C LYS A 123 5.33 -1.98 -0.71
N PRO A 124 5.82 -2.09 0.53
CA PRO A 124 5.86 -1.07 1.57
C PRO A 124 6.79 0.08 1.15
N MET A 125 6.60 1.27 1.73
CA MET A 125 7.40 2.45 1.37
C MET A 125 8.91 2.19 1.50
N CYS A 126 9.32 1.50 2.55
CA CYS A 126 10.70 1.12 2.85
C CYS A 126 10.72 0.10 3.99
N VAL A 127 11.84 -0.09 4.67
CA VAL A 127 12.01 -1.12 5.71
C VAL A 127 12.09 -0.51 7.11
N THR A 128 12.65 0.72 7.26
CA THR A 128 12.83 1.38 8.54
C THR A 128 12.16 2.75 8.61
N THR A 129 11.96 3.27 9.82
CA THR A 129 11.46 4.62 10.06
C THR A 129 12.45 5.67 9.54
N GLU A 130 13.74 5.43 9.72
CA GLU A 130 14.80 6.31 9.26
C GLU A 130 14.79 6.47 7.74
N GLU A 131 14.66 5.37 6.99
CA GLU A 131 14.52 5.41 5.53
C GLU A 131 13.27 6.18 5.10
N ALA A 132 12.14 5.97 5.78
CA ALA A 132 10.90 6.68 5.48
C ALA A 132 11.04 8.21 5.68
N VAL A 133 11.76 8.64 6.71
CA VAL A 133 12.08 10.05 6.96
C VAL A 133 12.97 10.61 5.85
N GLU A 134 14.01 9.89 5.44
CA GLU A 134 14.89 10.36 4.36
C GLU A 134 14.17 10.43 3.01
N ILE A 135 13.24 9.53 2.72
CA ILE A 135 12.36 9.60 1.55
C ILE A 135 11.51 10.88 1.60
N CYS A 136 10.85 11.16 2.74
CA CYS A 136 10.02 12.36 2.90
C CYS A 136 10.86 13.66 2.78
N LYS A 137 12.08 13.68 3.30
CA LYS A 137 13.01 14.81 3.13
C LYS A 137 13.37 15.01 1.67
N ALA A 138 13.73 13.94 0.96
CA ALA A 138 14.07 14.01 -0.46
C ALA A 138 12.88 14.49 -1.31
N GLU A 139 11.65 14.07 -1.02
CA GLU A 139 10.44 14.57 -1.66
C GLU A 139 10.29 16.08 -1.44
N LYS A 140 10.37 16.53 -0.19
CA LYS A 140 10.25 17.94 0.19
C LYS A 140 11.33 18.81 -0.47
N GLU A 141 12.59 18.37 -0.47
CA GLU A 141 13.73 19.10 -1.04
C GLU A 141 13.67 19.18 -2.55
N SER A 142 13.24 18.12 -3.22
CA SER A 142 13.16 18.07 -4.69
C SER A 142 11.96 18.84 -5.26
N GLY A 143 10.90 19.02 -4.48
CA GLY A 143 9.62 19.55 -4.95
C GLY A 143 8.93 18.67 -5.98
N LYS A 144 9.34 17.39 -6.11
CA LYS A 144 8.73 16.40 -7.01
C LYS A 144 7.63 15.61 -6.29
N LEU A 145 6.72 15.07 -7.09
CA LEU A 145 5.61 14.26 -6.56
C LEU A 145 6.08 12.84 -6.25
N LEU A 146 5.81 12.39 -5.03
CA LEU A 146 5.95 11.00 -4.61
C LEU A 146 4.59 10.44 -4.19
N SER A 147 4.15 9.36 -4.82
CA SER A 147 2.96 8.63 -4.42
C SER A 147 3.31 7.18 -4.08
N ILE A 148 2.74 6.65 -2.99
CA ILE A 148 3.01 5.28 -2.55
C ILE A 148 1.94 4.32 -3.08
N GLY A 149 2.33 3.12 -3.46
CA GLY A 149 1.56 2.17 -4.25
C GLY A 149 0.43 1.43 -3.51
N PHE A 150 -0.37 2.09 -2.67
CA PHE A 150 -1.53 1.49 -2.01
C PHE A 150 -2.77 1.55 -2.90
N GLN A 151 -2.86 0.66 -3.92
CA GLN A 151 -3.99 0.60 -4.84
C GLN A 151 -5.38 0.48 -4.18
N PRO A 152 -5.57 -0.13 -2.97
CA PRO A 152 -6.88 -0.20 -2.35
C PRO A 152 -7.51 1.16 -2.04
N ARG A 153 -6.73 2.24 -1.94
CA ARG A 153 -7.30 3.59 -1.77
C ARG A 153 -8.14 4.06 -2.96
N ASN A 154 -8.01 3.40 -4.12
CA ASN A 154 -8.84 3.63 -5.29
C ASN A 154 -10.11 2.78 -5.33
N ASP A 155 -10.28 1.84 -4.38
CA ASP A 155 -11.48 1.02 -4.25
C ASP A 155 -12.64 1.81 -3.64
N GLU A 156 -13.83 1.72 -4.26
CA GLU A 156 -15.02 2.49 -3.83
C GLU A 156 -15.49 2.08 -2.42
N ASN A 157 -15.30 0.81 -2.04
CA ASN A 157 -15.63 0.35 -0.69
C ASN A 157 -14.66 0.91 0.34
N MET A 158 -13.35 1.04 0.00
CA MET A 158 -12.36 1.67 0.87
C MET A 158 -12.62 3.18 1.02
N LYS A 159 -13.05 3.85 -0.04
CA LYS A 159 -13.50 5.25 0.02
C LYS A 159 -14.75 5.38 0.92
N MET A 160 -15.67 4.40 0.84
CA MET A 160 -16.86 4.38 1.71
C MET A 160 -16.50 4.17 3.18
N VAL A 161 -15.54 3.27 3.51
CA VAL A 161 -15.01 3.13 4.88
C VAL A 161 -14.56 4.49 5.42
N LYS A 162 -13.73 5.20 4.67
CA LYS A 162 -13.24 6.54 5.05
C LYS A 162 -14.41 7.53 5.22
N LYS A 163 -15.35 7.55 4.29
CA LYS A 163 -16.52 8.44 4.35
C LYS A 163 -17.38 8.18 5.60
N ILE A 164 -17.66 6.91 5.93
CA ILE A 164 -18.43 6.54 7.13
C ILE A 164 -17.71 7.01 8.40
N VAL A 165 -16.41 6.72 8.52
CA VAL A 165 -15.65 7.11 9.73
C VAL A 165 -15.55 8.62 9.86
N GLN A 166 -15.35 9.35 8.76
CA GLN A 166 -15.20 10.81 8.77
C GLN A 166 -16.51 11.57 8.81
N SER A 167 -17.66 10.92 8.58
CA SER A 167 -18.98 11.57 8.76
C SER A 167 -19.28 11.96 10.21
N GLY A 168 -18.60 11.31 11.16
CA GLY A 168 -18.85 11.50 12.59
C GLY A 168 -20.00 10.63 13.14
N GLU A 169 -20.69 9.85 12.31
CA GLU A 169 -21.80 8.96 12.72
C GLU A 169 -21.40 7.91 13.76
N LEU A 170 -20.11 7.52 13.78
CA LEU A 170 -19.61 6.59 14.80
C LEU A 170 -19.25 7.29 16.12
N GLY A 171 -19.34 8.62 16.19
CA GLY A 171 -18.87 9.40 17.33
C GLY A 171 -17.34 9.45 17.42
N LYS A 172 -16.79 9.55 18.63
CA LYS A 172 -15.35 9.56 18.86
C LYS A 172 -14.80 8.13 18.73
N ILE A 173 -13.88 7.91 17.78
CA ILE A 173 -13.18 6.63 17.65
C ILE A 173 -12.22 6.45 18.83
N TYR A 174 -12.25 5.28 19.46
CA TYR A 174 -11.41 4.96 20.63
C TYR A 174 -10.65 3.64 20.53
N TYR A 175 -11.16 2.68 19.74
CA TYR A 175 -10.51 1.38 19.56
C TYR A 175 -10.69 0.87 18.13
N ILE A 176 -9.67 0.20 17.60
CA ILE A 176 -9.69 -0.41 16.28
C ILE A 176 -9.08 -1.80 16.39
N GLN A 177 -9.77 -2.78 15.86
CA GLN A 177 -9.24 -4.11 15.61
C GLN A 177 -9.04 -4.27 14.11
N THR A 178 -7.82 -4.60 13.67
CA THR A 178 -7.54 -4.83 12.25
C THR A 178 -6.48 -5.90 12.06
N GLY A 179 -6.43 -6.40 10.86
CA GLY A 179 -5.46 -7.40 10.46
C GLY A 179 -6.04 -8.38 9.47
N GLY A 180 -5.38 -9.46 9.31
CA GLY A 180 -5.77 -10.51 8.41
C GLY A 180 -4.78 -11.67 8.51
N GLY A 181 -4.88 -12.58 7.59
CA GLY A 181 -3.90 -13.64 7.51
C GLY A 181 -4.41 -14.86 6.76
N ARG A 182 -3.47 -15.71 6.47
CA ARG A 182 -3.70 -16.93 5.70
C ARG A 182 -3.47 -18.15 6.59
N ARG A 183 -4.30 -19.15 6.40
CA ARG A 183 -4.08 -20.45 7.05
C ARG A 183 -2.78 -21.10 6.57
N ARG A 184 -2.52 -21.00 5.27
CA ARG A 184 -1.27 -21.37 4.60
C ARG A 184 -1.12 -20.49 3.37
N GLY A 185 -0.13 -19.64 3.36
CA GLY A 185 0.08 -18.69 2.26
C GLY A 185 1.42 -17.97 2.37
N ILE A 186 2.44 -18.70 2.87
CA ILE A 186 3.81 -18.21 2.90
C ILE A 186 4.26 -18.00 1.43
N PRO A 187 4.68 -16.79 1.07
CA PRO A 187 5.24 -16.54 -0.25
C PRO A 187 6.61 -17.22 -0.38
N ASN A 188 7.14 -17.21 -1.58
CA ASN A 188 8.47 -17.73 -1.88
C ASN A 188 9.41 -16.63 -2.36
N SER A 189 10.59 -17.05 -2.86
CA SER A 189 11.55 -16.17 -3.52
C SER A 189 12.08 -15.06 -2.58
N THR A 190 11.94 -13.81 -2.99
CA THR A 190 12.55 -12.64 -2.38
C THR A 190 11.81 -12.12 -1.15
N PHE A 191 10.60 -12.60 -0.90
CA PHE A 191 9.77 -12.16 0.23
C PHE A 191 10.22 -12.71 1.58
N ILE A 192 10.94 -13.84 1.59
CA ILE A 192 11.23 -14.61 2.81
C ILE A 192 12.60 -14.35 3.40
N GLU A 193 13.38 -13.47 2.81
CA GLU A 193 14.74 -13.16 3.26
C GLU A 193 14.92 -11.67 3.58
N LYS A 194 15.48 -11.36 4.75
CA LYS A 194 15.78 -9.98 5.17
C LYS A 194 16.61 -9.19 4.16
N LYS A 195 17.53 -9.85 3.44
CA LYS A 195 18.40 -9.17 2.45
C LYS A 195 17.64 -8.57 1.26
N THR A 196 16.41 -9.02 1.00
CA THR A 196 15.58 -8.55 -0.11
C THR A 196 14.28 -7.91 0.37
N ALA A 197 13.56 -8.59 1.26
CA ALA A 197 12.30 -8.12 1.78
C ALA A 197 12.45 -7.16 2.98
N GLY A 198 13.47 -7.34 3.81
CA GLY A 198 13.65 -6.59 5.05
C GLY A 198 12.63 -6.96 6.12
N ILE A 199 11.36 -6.98 5.75
CA ILE A 199 10.17 -7.22 6.56
C ILE A 199 9.36 -8.35 5.91
N GLY A 200 8.71 -9.21 6.70
CA GLY A 200 7.90 -10.32 6.22
C GLY A 200 6.42 -9.98 6.02
N ALA A 201 5.55 -10.69 6.75
CA ALA A 201 4.09 -10.57 6.61
C ALA A 201 3.57 -9.15 6.85
N MET A 202 4.20 -8.39 7.74
CA MET A 202 3.81 -7.00 7.99
C MET A 202 4.03 -6.10 6.77
N GLY A 203 5.18 -6.21 6.11
CA GLY A 203 5.50 -5.41 4.91
C GLY A 203 4.71 -5.87 3.68
N ASP A 204 4.44 -7.16 3.54
CA ASP A 204 3.72 -7.69 2.37
C ASP A 204 2.21 -7.42 2.42
N ILE A 205 1.53 -7.86 3.47
CA ILE A 205 0.07 -7.76 3.59
C ILE A 205 -0.40 -6.90 4.76
N GLY A 206 0.37 -6.83 5.84
CA GLY A 206 -0.01 -6.07 7.03
C GLY A 206 -0.07 -4.56 6.81
N CYS A 207 0.77 -4.03 5.95
CA CYS A 207 0.77 -2.61 5.58
C CYS A 207 -0.58 -2.17 4.97
N TYR A 208 -1.27 -3.04 4.24
CA TYR A 208 -2.61 -2.76 3.72
C TYR A 208 -3.66 -2.65 4.82
N SER A 209 -3.66 -3.59 5.79
CA SER A 209 -4.60 -3.56 6.91
C SER A 209 -4.43 -2.29 7.75
N LEU A 210 -3.17 -1.88 7.97
CA LEU A 210 -2.86 -0.62 8.65
C LEU A 210 -3.31 0.59 7.84
N ASP A 211 -3.03 0.61 6.53
CA ASP A 211 -3.38 1.74 5.66
C ASP A 211 -4.89 2.02 5.62
N VAL A 212 -5.70 0.97 5.52
CA VAL A 212 -7.15 1.10 5.50
C VAL A 212 -7.69 1.82 6.73
N VAL A 213 -7.28 1.41 7.92
CA VAL A 213 -7.79 2.01 9.15
C VAL A 213 -7.16 3.37 9.43
N LEU A 214 -5.86 3.54 9.20
CA LEU A 214 -5.19 4.81 9.39
C LEU A 214 -5.73 5.89 8.44
N ASN A 215 -5.96 5.54 7.16
CA ASN A 215 -6.59 6.44 6.19
C ASN A 215 -8.00 6.83 6.58
N ALA A 216 -8.79 5.91 7.13
CA ALA A 216 -10.15 6.19 7.58
C ALA A 216 -10.18 7.18 8.75
N ILE A 217 -9.28 7.06 9.72
CA ILE A 217 -9.22 7.91 10.92
C ILE A 217 -8.33 9.14 10.78
N GLY A 218 -7.74 9.39 9.61
CA GLY A 218 -6.97 10.61 9.32
C GLY A 218 -5.51 10.58 9.79
N TYR A 219 -4.91 9.41 9.94
CA TYR A 219 -3.49 9.22 10.29
C TYR A 219 -3.06 9.93 11.59
N PRO A 220 -3.68 9.61 12.73
CA PRO A 220 -3.20 10.11 14.01
C PRO A 220 -1.78 9.61 14.30
N LYS A 221 -0.96 10.45 14.94
CA LYS A 221 0.44 10.12 15.25
C LYS A 221 0.52 8.86 16.13
N PRO A 222 1.32 7.85 15.76
CA PRO A 222 1.61 6.73 16.64
C PRO A 222 2.50 7.17 17.80
N LEU A 223 2.17 6.73 19.01
CA LEU A 223 2.82 7.13 20.26
C LEU A 223 3.68 6.01 20.84
N THR A 224 3.08 4.84 21.08
CA THR A 224 3.77 3.66 21.62
C THR A 224 3.27 2.38 20.95
N VAL A 225 4.11 1.36 20.96
CA VAL A 225 3.83 0.03 20.41
C VAL A 225 4.28 -1.06 21.38
N THR A 226 3.39 -2.01 21.65
CA THR A 226 3.74 -3.31 22.20
C THR A 226 3.57 -4.36 21.09
N GLY A 227 4.66 -4.98 20.68
CA GLY A 227 4.70 -5.88 19.52
C GLY A 227 5.19 -7.29 19.84
N TYR A 228 4.74 -8.23 19.04
CA TYR A 228 5.20 -9.61 19.00
C TYR A 228 5.37 -10.06 17.57
N THR A 229 6.45 -10.80 17.28
CA THR A 229 6.68 -11.42 15.97
C THR A 229 7.12 -12.88 16.13
N SER A 230 6.82 -13.70 15.14
CA SER A 230 7.36 -15.06 15.04
C SER A 230 7.55 -15.48 13.59
N ASN A 231 8.27 -16.60 13.41
CA ASN A 231 8.54 -17.20 12.10
C ASN A 231 8.42 -18.74 12.15
N PHE A 232 7.54 -19.25 13.01
CA PHE A 232 7.41 -20.68 13.30
C PHE A 232 7.01 -21.53 12.10
N PHE A 233 6.18 -20.99 11.22
CA PHE A 233 5.73 -21.71 10.03
C PHE A 233 6.74 -21.59 8.90
N GLY A 234 7.31 -20.39 8.71
CA GLY A 234 8.26 -20.11 7.64
C GLY A 234 9.54 -20.93 7.75
N THR A 235 10.07 -21.08 8.96
CA THR A 235 11.30 -21.84 9.24
C THR A 235 11.09 -23.37 9.35
N ASN A 236 9.83 -23.84 9.36
CA ASN A 236 9.54 -25.24 9.62
C ASN A 236 9.26 -26.00 8.31
N PRO A 237 10.11 -27.00 7.94
CA PRO A 237 9.94 -27.75 6.69
C PRO A 237 8.68 -28.62 6.65
N LYS A 238 7.96 -28.78 7.77
CA LYS A 238 6.63 -29.41 7.79
C LYS A 238 5.56 -28.53 7.13
N TYR A 239 5.72 -27.20 7.17
CA TYR A 239 4.72 -26.23 6.74
C TYR A 239 5.18 -25.36 5.56
N ASN A 240 6.47 -25.36 5.26
CA ASN A 240 7.08 -24.63 4.15
C ASN A 240 7.96 -25.56 3.31
N ASN A 241 8.27 -25.16 2.06
CA ASN A 241 9.24 -25.90 1.25
C ASN A 241 10.58 -25.99 2.03
N PRO A 242 11.23 -27.17 2.11
CA PRO A 242 12.47 -27.33 2.88
C PRO A 242 13.59 -26.36 2.50
N ASN A 243 13.75 -26.06 1.20
CA ASN A 243 14.76 -25.11 0.74
C ASN A 243 14.42 -23.67 1.15
N ASP A 244 13.14 -23.31 1.15
CA ASP A 244 12.68 -21.99 1.60
C ASP A 244 12.74 -21.89 3.12
N ALA A 245 12.35 -22.93 3.85
CA ALA A 245 12.43 -22.98 5.31
C ALA A 245 13.87 -22.77 5.82
N ALA A 246 14.87 -23.33 5.13
CA ALA A 246 16.28 -23.22 5.50
C ALA A 246 16.85 -21.80 5.37
N ARG A 247 16.26 -20.93 4.53
CA ARG A 247 16.71 -19.56 4.31
C ARG A 247 15.74 -18.49 4.85
N PHE A 248 14.58 -18.92 5.37
CA PHE A 248 13.55 -18.04 5.90
C PHE A 248 14.04 -17.30 7.15
N ASN A 249 14.01 -15.96 7.15
CA ASN A 249 14.54 -15.15 8.26
C ASN A 249 13.80 -13.82 8.48
N VAL A 250 12.57 -13.70 8.01
CA VAL A 250 11.63 -12.62 8.30
C VAL A 250 10.49 -13.14 9.20
N GLU A 251 9.56 -12.30 9.63
CA GLU A 251 8.38 -12.76 10.37
C GLU A 251 7.28 -13.30 9.44
N ASP A 252 6.64 -14.39 9.84
CA ASP A 252 5.44 -14.94 9.21
C ASP A 252 4.15 -14.59 9.97
N PHE A 253 4.31 -14.13 11.21
CA PHE A 253 3.23 -13.67 12.08
C PHE A 253 3.68 -12.45 12.89
N ALA A 254 2.76 -11.49 13.05
CA ALA A 254 2.92 -10.38 13.96
C ALA A 254 1.60 -10.04 14.66
N ALA A 255 1.70 -9.55 15.90
CA ALA A 255 0.60 -8.98 16.65
C ALA A 255 1.09 -7.75 17.41
N ALA A 256 0.24 -6.72 17.54
CA ALA A 256 0.62 -5.50 18.22
C ALA A 256 -0.56 -4.77 18.84
N PHE A 257 -0.25 -4.03 19.90
CA PHE A 257 -1.11 -3.05 20.52
C PHE A 257 -0.43 -1.68 20.36
N VAL A 258 -1.07 -0.80 19.59
CA VAL A 258 -0.51 0.51 19.23
C VAL A 258 -1.37 1.61 19.84
N ARG A 259 -0.75 2.55 20.57
CA ARG A 259 -1.40 3.76 21.05
C ARG A 259 -1.18 4.87 20.04
N LEU A 260 -2.28 5.49 19.62
CA LEU A 260 -2.30 6.61 18.68
C LEU A 260 -2.73 7.89 19.41
N ASP A 261 -2.36 9.01 18.85
CA ASP A 261 -2.83 10.31 19.35
C ASP A 261 -4.37 10.40 19.34
N GLY A 262 -4.95 11.27 20.19
CA GLY A 262 -6.39 11.33 20.39
C GLY A 262 -6.96 10.24 21.30
N GLY A 263 -6.11 9.38 21.90
CA GLY A 263 -6.49 8.29 22.81
C GLY A 263 -7.05 7.05 22.09
N ILE A 264 -6.71 6.89 20.82
CA ILE A 264 -7.12 5.74 20.01
C ILE A 264 -6.14 4.58 20.26
N VAL A 265 -6.69 3.38 20.36
CA VAL A 265 -5.91 2.14 20.46
C VAL A 265 -6.17 1.28 19.24
N LEU A 266 -5.10 0.75 18.65
CA LEU A 266 -5.14 -0.15 17.51
C LEU A 266 -4.61 -1.54 17.93
N ASP A 267 -5.46 -2.56 17.86
CA ASP A 267 -5.12 -4.00 17.94
C ASP A 267 -4.88 -4.51 16.51
N PHE A 268 -3.65 -4.91 16.23
CA PHE A 268 -3.22 -5.34 14.91
C PHE A 268 -2.71 -6.78 14.94
N ARG A 269 -3.12 -7.60 13.97
CA ARG A 269 -2.59 -8.96 13.78
C ARG A 269 -2.50 -9.31 12.31
N ILE A 270 -1.39 -9.91 11.90
CA ILE A 270 -1.17 -10.34 10.54
C ILE A 270 -0.40 -11.66 10.47
N ALA A 271 -0.72 -12.52 9.50
CA ALA A 271 -0.02 -13.79 9.31
C ALA A 271 0.01 -14.25 7.86
N TRP A 272 1.14 -14.76 7.42
CA TRP A 272 1.21 -15.57 6.19
C TRP A 272 0.78 -17.01 6.42
N ALA A 273 0.94 -17.51 7.65
CA ALA A 273 0.51 -18.85 8.04
C ALA A 273 0.12 -18.92 9.52
N MET A 274 -0.98 -19.62 9.79
CA MET A 274 -1.49 -19.92 11.13
C MET A 274 -2.41 -21.14 11.05
N HIS A 275 -2.81 -21.70 12.18
CA HIS A 275 -3.73 -22.85 12.18
C HIS A 275 -5.20 -22.47 11.94
N PRO A 276 -5.73 -21.40 12.56
CA PRO A 276 -7.08 -20.94 12.24
C PRO A 276 -7.13 -20.29 10.85
N ASP A 277 -8.32 -19.99 10.39
CA ASP A 277 -8.55 -19.15 9.22
C ASP A 277 -8.24 -17.69 9.55
N THR A 278 -8.78 -16.72 8.81
CA THR A 278 -8.54 -15.30 9.07
C THR A 278 -8.72 -14.93 10.54
N PRO A 279 -7.87 -14.08 11.15
CA PRO A 279 -7.95 -13.69 12.55
C PRO A 279 -9.16 -12.83 12.90
N GLY A 280 -10.04 -12.56 11.96
CA GLY A 280 -11.28 -11.81 12.17
C GLY A 280 -11.41 -10.60 11.28
N ASP A 281 -12.56 -9.93 11.40
CA ASP A 281 -12.89 -8.74 10.62
C ASP A 281 -12.14 -7.51 11.16
N THR A 282 -12.00 -6.50 10.33
CA THR A 282 -11.62 -5.17 10.79
C THR A 282 -12.84 -4.49 11.42
N ILE A 283 -12.70 -3.99 12.64
CA ILE A 283 -13.77 -3.30 13.37
C ILE A 283 -13.25 -1.97 13.90
N ILE A 284 -13.94 -0.89 13.56
CA ILE A 284 -13.67 0.45 14.05
C ILE A 284 -14.75 0.83 15.06
N PHE A 285 -14.36 1.02 16.32
CA PHE A 285 -15.26 1.30 17.43
C PHE A 285 -15.28 2.79 17.74
N GLY A 286 -16.47 3.36 17.72
CA GLY A 286 -16.75 4.74 18.16
C GLY A 286 -17.74 4.77 19.32
N THR A 287 -17.93 5.95 19.91
CA THR A 287 -18.83 6.16 21.07
C THR A 287 -20.31 6.11 20.72
N GLU A 288 -20.67 6.31 19.44
CA GLU A 288 -22.04 6.31 18.95
C GLU A 288 -22.34 5.13 18.01
N GLY A 289 -21.31 4.40 17.60
CA GLY A 289 -21.46 3.25 16.73
C GLY A 289 -20.15 2.53 16.43
N ALA A 290 -20.25 1.40 15.71
CA ALA A 290 -19.08 0.66 15.23
C ALA A 290 -19.26 0.26 13.78
N LEU A 291 -18.16 0.26 13.00
CA LEU A 291 -18.12 -0.22 11.64
C LEU A 291 -17.37 -1.55 11.57
N ARG A 292 -18.04 -2.59 11.10
CA ARG A 292 -17.44 -3.89 10.80
C ARG A 292 -17.18 -4.02 9.30
N ILE A 293 -15.96 -4.39 8.94
CA ILE A 293 -15.50 -4.61 7.58
C ILE A 293 -15.08 -6.09 7.47
N PRO A 294 -15.81 -6.93 6.69
CA PRO A 294 -15.46 -8.34 6.54
C PRO A 294 -14.09 -8.51 5.90
N SER A 295 -13.20 -9.24 6.56
CA SER A 295 -11.84 -9.52 6.08
C SER A 295 -11.82 -10.59 5.00
N THR A 296 -10.86 -10.48 4.08
CA THR A 296 -10.41 -11.57 3.22
C THR A 296 -9.18 -12.26 3.83
N GLU A 297 -8.84 -13.46 3.37
CA GLU A 297 -7.62 -14.18 3.80
C GLU A 297 -6.34 -13.41 3.49
N CYS A 298 -6.37 -12.61 2.45
CA CYS A 298 -5.31 -11.71 2.07
C CYS A 298 -5.92 -10.35 1.79
N TRP A 299 -5.73 -9.44 2.71
CA TRP A 299 -6.23 -8.10 2.54
C TRP A 299 -5.46 -7.39 1.42
N ASN A 300 -5.99 -7.46 0.22
CA ASN A 300 -5.44 -6.81 -0.98
C ASN A 300 -6.34 -5.67 -1.51
N GLY A 301 -7.30 -5.22 -0.69
CA GLY A 301 -8.28 -4.20 -1.06
C GLY A 301 -9.65 -4.74 -1.42
N GLU A 302 -9.85 -6.06 -1.32
CA GLU A 302 -11.16 -6.69 -1.55
C GLU A 302 -11.81 -7.04 -0.22
N MET A 303 -13.12 -6.81 -0.11
CA MET A 303 -13.94 -7.25 1.02
C MET A 303 -14.60 -8.58 0.71
N SER A 304 -14.77 -9.43 1.74
CA SER A 304 -15.47 -10.70 1.59
C SER A 304 -17.01 -10.57 1.62
N GLY A 305 -17.53 -9.39 1.91
CA GLY A 305 -18.97 -9.14 2.00
C GLY A 305 -19.30 -7.68 2.36
N PRO A 306 -20.59 -7.35 2.50
CA PRO A 306 -21.03 -6.00 2.85
C PRO A 306 -20.54 -5.58 4.23
N MET A 307 -20.31 -4.29 4.42
CA MET A 307 -20.00 -3.70 5.72
C MET A 307 -21.25 -3.63 6.60
N THR A 308 -21.06 -3.58 7.92
CA THR A 308 -22.16 -3.42 8.88
C THR A 308 -21.83 -2.29 9.84
N ILE A 309 -22.76 -1.35 9.99
CA ILE A 309 -22.71 -0.33 11.02
C ILE A 309 -23.62 -0.77 12.16
N TYR A 310 -23.07 -0.81 13.39
CA TYR A 310 -23.81 -1.06 14.63
C TYR A 310 -24.05 0.28 15.30
N HIS A 311 -25.30 0.62 15.63
CA HIS A 311 -25.68 1.87 16.26
C HIS A 311 -27.05 1.75 16.96
N ASP A 312 -27.46 2.79 17.65
CA ASP A 312 -28.75 2.82 18.31
C ASP A 312 -29.75 3.71 17.52
N VAL A 313 -30.99 3.23 17.40
CA VAL A 313 -32.10 4.00 16.83
C VAL A 313 -33.27 3.98 17.81
N ALA A 314 -33.74 5.13 18.25
CA ALA A 314 -34.83 5.27 19.24
C ALA A 314 -34.58 4.50 20.56
N GLY A 315 -33.31 4.33 20.95
CA GLY A 315 -32.91 3.59 22.15
C GLY A 315 -32.76 2.08 21.95
N GLU A 316 -32.94 1.58 20.73
CA GLU A 316 -32.82 0.16 20.40
C GLU A 316 -31.55 -0.09 19.58
N GLN A 317 -30.84 -1.19 19.88
CA GLN A 317 -29.65 -1.62 19.14
C GLN A 317 -30.03 -2.14 17.76
N VAL A 318 -29.47 -1.56 16.71
CA VAL A 318 -29.73 -1.93 15.32
C VAL A 318 -28.45 -2.15 14.52
N GLN A 319 -28.61 -2.76 13.35
CA GLN A 319 -27.56 -2.96 12.38
C GLN A 319 -27.99 -2.38 11.04
N THR A 320 -27.11 -1.55 10.44
CA THR A 320 -27.29 -1.06 9.08
C THR A 320 -26.29 -1.77 8.16
N VAL A 321 -26.80 -2.48 7.16
CA VAL A 321 -25.94 -3.12 6.16
C VAL A 321 -25.61 -2.11 5.06
N VAL A 322 -24.33 -1.91 4.79
CA VAL A 322 -23.82 -1.11 3.69
C VAL A 322 -23.45 -2.08 2.56
N PRO A 323 -24.19 -2.13 1.46
CA PRO A 323 -23.90 -3.03 0.36
C PRO A 323 -22.53 -2.77 -0.26
N LEU A 324 -21.93 -3.81 -0.84
CA LEU A 324 -20.70 -3.64 -1.63
C LEU A 324 -20.99 -2.73 -2.82
N ILE A 325 -20.07 -1.80 -3.06
CA ILE A 325 -20.08 -0.92 -4.21
C ILE A 325 -19.23 -1.59 -5.30
N GLU A 326 -19.81 -1.75 -6.48
CA GLU A 326 -19.09 -2.28 -7.62
C GLU A 326 -18.06 -1.24 -8.12
N ASN A 327 -16.83 -1.68 -8.30
CA ASN A 327 -15.79 -0.85 -8.88
C ASN A 327 -16.02 -0.75 -10.39
N SER A 328 -16.37 0.43 -10.87
CA SER A 328 -16.55 0.70 -12.30
C SER A 328 -15.23 1.00 -13.01
N GLY A 329 -15.21 0.79 -14.33
CA GLY A 329 -14.09 1.17 -15.19
C GLY A 329 -12.88 0.25 -15.08
N LYS A 330 -11.69 0.84 -15.13
CA LYS A 330 -10.40 0.12 -15.09
C LYS A 330 -10.05 -0.41 -13.70
N GLY A 331 -9.20 -1.43 -13.63
CA GLY A 331 -8.75 -2.04 -12.38
C GLY A 331 -7.96 -1.09 -11.47
N LEU A 332 -7.80 -1.48 -10.20
CA LEU A 332 -7.18 -0.63 -9.16
C LEU A 332 -5.72 -0.24 -9.47
N PHE A 333 -4.97 -1.11 -10.13
CA PHE A 333 -3.60 -0.80 -10.56
C PHE A 333 -3.57 0.29 -11.63
N TYR A 334 -4.47 0.22 -12.62
CA TYR A 334 -4.64 1.28 -13.60
C TYR A 334 -4.99 2.60 -12.92
N LYS A 335 -5.99 2.60 -12.02
CA LYS A 335 -6.42 3.80 -11.28
C LYS A 335 -5.27 4.39 -10.47
N LYS A 336 -4.44 3.55 -9.83
CA LYS A 336 -3.23 3.98 -9.11
C LYS A 336 -2.25 4.72 -10.02
N CYS A 337 -1.88 4.11 -11.15
CA CYS A 337 -0.93 4.72 -12.09
C CYS A 337 -1.53 5.99 -12.73
N ARG A 338 -2.81 5.96 -13.09
CA ARG A 338 -3.49 7.11 -13.70
C ARG A 338 -3.59 8.30 -12.74
N SER A 339 -4.07 8.09 -11.52
CA SER A 339 -4.20 9.16 -10.52
C SER A 339 -2.85 9.83 -10.20
N PHE A 340 -1.76 9.07 -10.18
CA PHE A 340 -0.42 9.60 -10.02
C PHE A 340 -0.01 10.52 -11.18
N LEU A 341 -0.22 10.08 -12.44
CA LEU A 341 0.11 10.90 -13.62
C LEU A 341 -0.81 12.13 -13.74
N ASP A 342 -2.10 12.00 -13.38
CA ASP A 342 -3.04 13.11 -13.35
C ASP A 342 -2.62 14.16 -12.31
N ALA A 343 -2.16 13.74 -11.13
CA ALA A 343 -1.64 14.65 -10.13
C ALA A 343 -0.40 15.42 -10.62
N ILE A 344 0.50 14.77 -11.38
CA ILE A 344 1.62 15.44 -12.02
C ILE A 344 1.13 16.47 -13.07
N ALA A 345 0.15 16.08 -13.90
CA ALA A 345 -0.37 16.94 -14.95
C ALA A 345 -1.02 18.22 -14.41
N ASN A 346 -1.78 18.06 -13.33
CA ASN A 346 -2.59 19.13 -12.75
C ASN A 346 -1.84 19.95 -11.69
N GLY A 347 -0.70 19.46 -11.20
CA GLY A 347 -0.02 20.03 -10.03
C GLY A 347 -0.78 19.77 -8.72
N ASP A 348 -1.55 18.67 -8.67
CA ASP A 348 -2.30 18.25 -7.50
C ASP A 348 -1.38 17.59 -6.45
N PRO A 349 -1.78 17.54 -5.17
CA PRO A 349 -1.11 16.74 -4.17
C PRO A 349 -1.04 15.25 -4.54
N ALA A 350 -0.03 14.55 -4.00
CA ALA A 350 0.10 13.11 -4.21
C ALA A 350 -1.18 12.36 -3.80
N PRO A 351 -1.71 11.44 -4.63
CA PRO A 351 -2.88 10.63 -4.29
C PRO A 351 -2.69 9.86 -2.98
N ILE A 352 -1.48 9.39 -2.74
CA ILE A 352 -1.11 8.68 -1.50
C ILE A 352 0.20 9.28 -0.99
N PRO A 353 0.10 10.30 -0.10
CA PRO A 353 1.26 11.06 0.36
C PRO A 353 2.23 10.24 1.21
N SER A 354 3.52 10.41 1.01
CA SER A 354 4.58 9.79 1.79
C SER A 354 4.47 10.08 3.28
N SER A 355 4.08 11.30 3.65
CA SER A 355 3.89 11.73 5.05
C SER A 355 2.84 10.92 5.82
N GLN A 356 1.82 10.39 5.14
CA GLN A 356 0.86 9.48 5.73
C GLN A 356 1.47 8.08 5.90
N ILE A 357 2.15 7.59 4.87
CA ILE A 357 2.72 6.24 4.88
C ILE A 357 3.92 6.13 5.81
N LEU A 358 4.60 7.23 6.11
CA LEU A 358 5.60 7.30 7.18
C LEU A 358 5.05 6.75 8.51
N TYR A 359 3.80 7.07 8.89
CA TYR A 359 3.21 6.55 10.12
C TYR A 359 2.91 5.05 10.04
N ASN A 360 2.46 4.57 8.88
CA ASN A 360 2.30 3.13 8.62
C ASN A 360 3.64 2.41 8.80
N GLN A 361 4.71 2.90 8.16
CA GLN A 361 6.05 2.33 8.23
C GLN A 361 6.64 2.41 9.66
N ALA A 362 6.43 3.52 10.35
CA ALA A 362 6.91 3.68 11.73
C ALA A 362 6.23 2.68 12.68
N ILE A 363 4.95 2.41 12.51
CA ILE A 363 4.25 1.37 13.29
C ILE A 363 4.90 0.00 13.04
N ILE A 364 5.10 -0.39 11.79
CA ILE A 364 5.68 -1.69 11.42
C ILE A 364 7.09 -1.85 12.02
N ASP A 365 7.94 -0.87 11.84
CA ASP A 365 9.32 -0.87 12.35
C ASP A 365 9.36 -0.97 13.88
N HIS A 366 8.48 -0.23 14.58
CA HIS A 366 8.43 -0.27 16.04
C HIS A 366 7.76 -1.53 16.59
N ILE A 367 6.91 -2.23 15.81
CA ILE A 367 6.46 -3.59 16.16
C ILE A 367 7.66 -4.53 16.23
N ILE A 368 8.55 -4.48 15.25
CA ILE A 368 9.78 -5.30 15.22
C ILE A 368 10.67 -4.95 16.40
N LYS A 369 10.96 -3.65 16.62
CA LYS A 369 11.77 -3.16 17.75
C LYS A 369 11.21 -3.59 19.10
N SER A 370 9.89 -3.50 19.29
CA SER A 370 9.22 -3.94 20.52
C SER A 370 9.32 -5.45 20.72
N ALA A 371 9.12 -6.24 19.67
CA ALA A 371 9.23 -7.70 19.71
C ALA A 371 10.67 -8.15 20.07
N GLU A 372 11.69 -7.52 19.50
CA GLU A 372 13.10 -7.80 19.78
C GLU A 372 13.47 -7.45 21.23
N LEU A 373 12.93 -6.34 21.77
CA LEU A 373 13.20 -5.88 23.12
C LEU A 373 12.31 -6.55 24.19
N GLY A 374 11.20 -7.20 23.78
CA GLY A 374 10.24 -7.83 24.68
C GLY A 374 9.49 -6.85 25.60
N LYS A 375 9.31 -5.59 25.16
CA LYS A 375 8.64 -4.53 25.92
C LYS A 375 7.99 -3.48 25.03
N GLU A 376 7.09 -2.65 25.61
CA GLU A 376 6.56 -1.45 24.96
C GLU A 376 7.69 -0.50 24.59
N VAL A 377 7.61 0.11 23.41
CA VAL A 377 8.54 1.14 22.92
C VAL A 377 7.79 2.39 22.49
N GLU A 378 8.42 3.55 22.64
CA GLU A 378 7.94 4.81 22.08
C GLU A 378 8.20 4.84 20.57
N VAL A 379 7.26 5.39 19.81
CA VAL A 379 7.44 5.62 18.38
C VAL A 379 8.12 6.97 18.17
N VAL A 380 9.40 6.90 17.83
CA VAL A 380 10.21 8.09 17.56
C VAL A 380 10.30 8.31 16.06
N ILE A 381 9.76 9.43 15.60
CA ILE A 381 9.84 9.87 14.19
C ILE A 381 10.66 11.16 14.18
N PRO A 382 11.87 11.16 13.58
CA PRO A 382 12.66 12.38 13.42
C PRO A 382 11.92 13.47 12.65
N GLU A 383 12.26 14.73 12.86
CA GLU A 383 11.70 15.87 12.13
C GLU A 383 12.09 15.83 10.64
N ILE A 384 11.13 16.25 9.77
CA ILE A 384 11.25 16.27 8.30
C ILE A 384 11.43 17.72 7.82
#